data_e3a9eafe9a07a3df746a319d5600c114
#
_entry.id   e3a9eafe9a07a3df746a319d5600c114
#
_cell.length_a   1.000
_cell.length_b   1.000
_cell.length_c   1.000
_cell.angle_alpha   90.00
_cell.angle_beta   90.00
_cell.angle_gamma   90.00
#
_symmetry.space_group_name_H-M   'P 1'
#
loop_
_entity.id
_entity.type
_entity.pdbx_description
1 polymer ?
#
loop_
_entity_poly.entity_id
_entity_poly.type
_entity_poly.pdbx_seq_one_letter_code
_entity_poly.pdbx_strand_id
1 'polypeptide(L)'
;DDPPNQFLSLRLVKDMDKLTRAADRDPSVGAVVLTGTGDKFISHSEPEQVQLFFQMETPPLPSRAVAWSIKLNNAAMRVPALLKATEIRGGDWGTGIAYSAILKRTITRMNRSGVVYLAAINGTTLGGGFELALFCDLRIAADADHVRIGLIEILAGLVPGGGGSQRLPAMLGMSAALEHMLEGRPLTAREALDAGIVHRLAPAQGLLDDVQ
;
A
#
# COMPACT_ATOMS: atom_id res chain seq x y z
N ASP A 1 5.58 -13.42 1.68
CA ASP A 1 4.51 -14.12 0.95
C ASP A 1 3.31 -14.33 1.84
N ASP A 2 2.12 -14.07 1.30
CA ASP A 2 0.84 -14.32 1.98
C ASP A 2 -0.06 -15.13 1.02
N PRO A 3 0.28 -16.42 0.81
CA PRO A 3 -0.45 -17.30 -0.09
C PRO A 3 -1.87 -17.58 0.43
N PRO A 4 -2.84 -17.89 -0.45
CA PRO A 4 -2.66 -18.07 -1.89
C PRO A 4 -2.85 -16.78 -2.69
N ASN A 5 -3.36 -15.70 -2.10
CA ASN A 5 -3.82 -14.54 -2.83
C ASN A 5 -2.89 -13.32 -2.74
N GLN A 6 -1.84 -13.38 -1.91
CA GLN A 6 -0.87 -12.30 -1.69
C GLN A 6 -1.57 -10.96 -1.36
N PHE A 7 -2.46 -11.00 -0.40
CA PHE A 7 -3.12 -9.81 0.10
C PHE A 7 -2.19 -8.93 0.95
N LEU A 8 -2.46 -7.63 0.96
CA LEU A 8 -1.88 -6.72 1.93
C LEU A 8 -2.55 -6.95 3.29
N SER A 9 -2.11 -7.99 4.00
CA SER A 9 -2.62 -8.41 5.30
C SER A 9 -1.93 -7.68 6.45
N LEU A 10 -2.52 -7.74 7.66
CA LEU A 10 -1.87 -7.23 8.87
C LEU A 10 -0.52 -7.90 9.12
N ARG A 11 -0.40 -9.19 8.81
CA ARG A 11 0.86 -9.94 8.91
C ARG A 11 1.92 -9.34 7.99
N LEU A 12 1.58 -9.17 6.71
CA LEU A 12 2.50 -8.60 5.72
C LEU A 12 2.93 -7.17 6.12
N VAL A 13 1.99 -6.34 6.55
CA VAL A 13 2.29 -4.97 7.02
C VAL A 13 3.22 -4.97 8.23
N LYS A 14 3.05 -5.91 9.18
CA LYS A 14 3.98 -6.08 10.32
C LYS A 14 5.38 -6.51 9.88
N ASP A 15 5.46 -7.42 8.92
CA ASP A 15 6.75 -7.90 8.41
C ASP A 15 7.47 -6.82 7.59
N MET A 16 6.71 -6.02 6.83
CA MET A 16 7.22 -4.81 6.17
C MET A 16 7.75 -3.78 7.18
N ASP A 17 7.04 -3.56 8.30
CA ASP A 17 7.52 -2.65 9.35
C ASP A 17 8.84 -3.14 9.98
N LYS A 18 9.02 -4.44 10.16
CA LYS A 18 10.29 -5.03 10.62
C LYS A 18 11.39 -4.88 9.57
N LEU A 19 11.09 -5.23 8.32
CA LEU A 19 12.03 -5.13 7.20
C LEU A 19 12.56 -3.71 7.04
N THR A 20 11.66 -2.72 6.96
CA THR A 20 12.05 -1.32 6.78
C THR A 20 12.86 -0.77 7.95
N ARG A 21 12.60 -1.24 9.19
CA ARG A 21 13.43 -0.90 10.36
C ARG A 21 14.81 -1.55 10.30
N ALA A 22 14.90 -2.78 9.81
CA ALA A 22 16.18 -3.47 9.68
C ALA A 22 17.03 -2.78 8.61
N ALA A 23 16.44 -2.49 7.44
CA ALA A 23 17.11 -1.79 6.36
C ALA A 23 17.65 -0.41 6.79
N ASP A 24 16.86 0.39 7.51
CA ASP A 24 17.31 1.71 8.01
C ASP A 24 18.48 1.64 9.00
N ARG A 25 18.67 0.51 9.66
CA ARG A 25 19.73 0.33 10.67
C ARG A 25 21.01 -0.27 10.11
N ASP A 26 20.93 -0.85 8.94
CA ASP A 26 22.05 -1.51 8.29
C ASP A 26 22.65 -0.59 7.21
N PRO A 27 23.81 0.03 7.45
CA PRO A 27 24.42 0.94 6.50
C PRO A 27 24.92 0.26 5.22
N SER A 28 24.93 -1.08 5.19
CA SER A 28 25.28 -1.83 3.98
C SER A 28 24.11 -1.98 3.01
N VAL A 29 22.87 -1.68 3.46
CA VAL A 29 21.65 -1.77 2.65
C VAL A 29 21.40 -0.43 1.95
N GLY A 30 21.72 -0.34 0.66
CA GLY A 30 21.44 0.83 -0.17
C GLY A 30 20.07 0.80 -0.83
N ALA A 31 19.54 -0.39 -1.11
CA ALA A 31 18.25 -0.56 -1.77
C ALA A 31 17.49 -1.80 -1.27
N VAL A 32 16.16 -1.76 -1.38
CA VAL A 32 15.24 -2.88 -1.11
C VAL A 32 14.35 -3.07 -2.32
N VAL A 33 14.36 -4.26 -2.89
CA VAL A 33 13.46 -4.65 -3.98
C VAL A 33 12.28 -5.41 -3.41
N LEU A 34 11.07 -4.92 -3.66
CA LEU A 34 9.83 -5.59 -3.34
C LEU A 34 9.30 -6.27 -4.60
N THR A 35 9.01 -7.55 -4.50
CA THR A 35 8.37 -8.32 -5.57
C THR A 35 7.40 -9.32 -4.99
N GLY A 36 6.49 -9.80 -5.79
CA GLY A 36 5.51 -10.82 -5.39
C GLY A 36 5.93 -12.23 -5.83
N THR A 37 5.10 -13.19 -5.48
CA THR A 37 5.29 -14.60 -5.84
C THR A 37 4.33 -15.00 -6.97
N GLY A 38 4.83 -15.79 -7.94
CA GLY A 38 4.03 -16.23 -9.09
C GLY A 38 3.66 -15.07 -10.00
N ASP A 39 2.38 -14.93 -10.30
CA ASP A 39 1.78 -13.94 -11.20
C ASP A 39 1.13 -12.73 -10.48
N LYS A 40 1.44 -12.53 -9.22
CA LYS A 40 0.88 -11.45 -8.39
C LYS A 40 1.98 -10.71 -7.66
N PHE A 41 1.87 -9.39 -7.60
CA PHE A 41 2.71 -8.57 -6.75
C PHE A 41 2.12 -8.53 -5.33
N ILE A 42 1.17 -7.64 -5.07
CA ILE A 42 0.26 -7.65 -3.93
C ILE A 42 -1.12 -7.42 -4.53
N SER A 43 -1.94 -8.47 -4.57
CA SER A 43 -3.14 -8.47 -5.39
C SER A 43 -4.15 -7.41 -4.97
N HIS A 44 -4.38 -7.25 -3.66
CA HIS A 44 -5.33 -6.31 -3.07
C HIS A 44 -5.14 -6.23 -1.54
N SER A 45 -5.88 -5.34 -0.86
CA SER A 45 -6.07 -5.42 0.59
C SER A 45 -6.89 -6.66 0.97
N GLU A 46 -6.64 -7.21 2.15
CA GLU A 46 -7.36 -8.40 2.65
C GLU A 46 -8.86 -8.11 2.73
N PRO A 47 -9.74 -8.98 2.11
CA PRO A 47 -11.17 -8.70 2.01
C PRO A 47 -11.87 -8.51 3.36
N GLU A 48 -11.47 -9.27 4.38
CA GLU A 48 -12.01 -9.15 5.74
C GLU A 48 -11.73 -7.75 6.32
N GLN A 49 -10.57 -7.19 6.04
CA GLN A 49 -10.22 -5.84 6.51
C GLN A 49 -11.03 -4.76 5.77
N VAL A 50 -11.26 -4.95 4.47
CA VAL A 50 -12.13 -4.07 3.68
C VAL A 50 -13.56 -4.13 4.23
N GLN A 51 -14.08 -5.33 4.52
CA GLN A 51 -15.42 -5.52 5.08
C GLN A 51 -15.58 -4.84 6.44
N LEU A 52 -14.56 -4.83 7.29
CA LEU A 52 -14.58 -4.13 8.57
C LEU A 52 -14.86 -2.63 8.39
N PHE A 53 -14.31 -1.99 7.38
CA PHE A 53 -14.59 -0.57 7.11
C PHE A 53 -16.07 -0.32 6.80
N PHE A 54 -16.76 -1.25 6.12
CA PHE A 54 -18.20 -1.13 5.83
C PHE A 54 -19.08 -1.35 7.05
N GLN A 55 -18.62 -2.15 8.01
CA GLN A 55 -19.36 -2.43 9.24
C GLN A 55 -19.16 -1.35 10.32
N MET A 56 -18.25 -0.41 10.08
CA MET A 56 -17.93 0.64 11.03
C MET A 56 -19.02 1.71 11.04
N GLU A 57 -20.05 1.52 11.90
CA GLU A 57 -20.96 2.61 12.26
C GLU A 57 -20.18 3.70 13.00
N THR A 58 -19.93 4.81 12.35
CA THR A 58 -19.35 5.98 13.02
C THR A 58 -20.48 6.75 13.71
N PRO A 59 -20.44 6.94 15.02
CA PRO A 59 -21.42 7.79 15.69
C PRO A 59 -21.36 9.20 15.09
N PRO A 60 -22.49 9.91 14.99
CA PRO A 60 -22.55 11.27 14.46
C PRO A 60 -21.83 12.24 15.41
N LEU A 61 -20.51 12.34 15.26
CA LEU A 61 -19.68 13.25 16.03
C LEU A 61 -19.47 14.56 15.25
N PRO A 62 -19.43 15.72 15.90
CA PRO A 62 -19.03 16.97 15.27
C PRO A 62 -17.64 16.82 14.63
N SER A 63 -17.43 17.41 13.47
CA SER A 63 -16.17 17.28 12.70
C SER A 63 -14.90 17.60 13.53
N ARG A 64 -15.01 18.56 14.46
CA ARG A 64 -13.91 18.88 15.39
C ARG A 64 -13.60 17.75 16.37
N ALA A 65 -14.63 17.05 16.87
CA ALA A 65 -14.44 15.91 17.76
C ALA A 65 -13.81 14.72 17.02
N VAL A 66 -14.24 14.47 15.77
CA VAL A 66 -13.63 13.47 14.90
C VAL A 66 -12.16 13.80 14.64
N ALA A 67 -11.85 15.04 14.28
CA ALA A 67 -10.46 15.46 14.05
C ALA A 67 -9.58 15.32 15.31
N TRP A 68 -10.14 15.61 16.48
CA TRP A 68 -9.44 15.44 17.77
C TRP A 68 -9.22 13.97 18.11
N SER A 69 -10.23 13.13 17.92
CA SER A 69 -10.12 11.69 18.16
C SER A 69 -9.08 11.04 17.26
N ILE A 70 -9.02 11.44 15.98
CA ILE A 70 -8.00 10.98 15.03
C ILE A 70 -6.60 11.40 15.49
N LYS A 71 -6.42 12.67 15.91
CA LYS A 71 -5.11 13.15 16.40
C LYS A 71 -4.67 12.39 17.66
N LEU A 72 -5.58 12.21 18.61
CA LEU A 72 -5.30 11.50 19.85
C LEU A 72 -4.97 10.02 19.58
N ASN A 73 -5.76 9.37 18.73
CA ASN A 73 -5.50 8.00 18.31
C ASN A 73 -4.13 7.87 17.61
N ASN A 74 -3.82 8.75 16.67
CA ASN A 74 -2.52 8.76 16.00
C ASN A 74 -1.34 8.96 16.96
N ALA A 75 -1.51 9.75 18.01
CA ALA A 75 -0.49 9.93 19.04
C ALA A 75 -0.35 8.69 19.92
N ALA A 76 -1.47 8.11 20.36
CA ALA A 76 -1.50 6.90 21.18
C ALA A 76 -0.90 5.69 20.43
N MET A 77 -1.18 5.54 19.13
CA MET A 77 -0.67 4.44 18.31
C MET A 77 0.84 4.53 18.02
N ARG A 78 1.50 5.63 18.39
CA ARG A 78 2.97 5.71 18.38
C ARG A 78 3.61 4.96 19.55
N VAL A 79 2.85 4.65 20.59
CA VAL A 79 3.31 3.90 21.74
C VAL A 79 3.07 2.41 21.50
N PRO A 80 4.14 1.58 21.38
CA PRO A 80 4.00 0.17 21.01
C PRO A 80 3.09 -0.65 21.93
N ALA A 81 3.12 -0.35 23.23
CA ALA A 81 2.28 -1.03 24.22
C ALA A 81 0.78 -0.73 24.02
N LEU A 82 0.43 0.52 23.69
CA LEU A 82 -0.95 0.90 23.40
C LEU A 82 -1.44 0.28 22.10
N LEU A 83 -0.60 0.30 21.06
CA LEU A 83 -0.91 -0.35 19.79
C LEU A 83 -1.21 -1.84 19.97
N LYS A 84 -0.33 -2.55 20.72
CA LYS A 84 -0.52 -3.97 21.02
C LYS A 84 -1.77 -4.23 21.87
N ALA A 85 -2.04 -3.38 22.85
CA ALA A 85 -3.24 -3.50 23.68
C ALA A 85 -4.53 -3.28 22.86
N THR A 86 -4.51 -2.33 21.92
CA THR A 86 -5.62 -2.06 21.01
C THR A 86 -5.87 -3.26 20.09
N GLU A 87 -4.83 -3.83 19.51
CA GLU A 87 -4.92 -5.02 18.67
C GLU A 87 -5.53 -6.22 19.42
N ILE A 88 -5.09 -6.47 20.66
CA ILE A 88 -5.53 -7.65 21.44
C ILE A 88 -6.94 -7.49 22.00
N ARG A 89 -7.27 -6.29 22.50
CA ARG A 89 -8.52 -6.05 23.25
C ARG A 89 -9.63 -5.42 22.41
N GLY A 90 -9.29 -4.84 21.27
CA GLY A 90 -10.20 -4.10 20.42
C GLY A 90 -10.97 -4.96 19.42
N GLY A 91 -10.77 -6.29 19.41
CA GLY A 91 -11.39 -7.17 18.42
C GLY A 91 -11.05 -6.73 16.99
N ASP A 92 -12.04 -6.82 16.10
CA ASP A 92 -11.89 -6.46 14.69
C ASP A 92 -11.52 -4.98 14.50
N TRP A 93 -12.13 -4.09 15.28
CA TRP A 93 -11.80 -2.67 15.32
C TRP A 93 -10.34 -2.41 15.70
N GLY A 94 -9.88 -3.08 16.74
CA GLY A 94 -8.50 -2.98 17.19
C GLY A 94 -7.51 -3.46 16.14
N THR A 95 -7.86 -4.52 15.42
CA THR A 95 -7.11 -5.06 14.29
C THR A 95 -7.01 -4.05 13.14
N GLY A 96 -8.13 -3.44 12.73
CA GLY A 96 -8.16 -2.41 11.68
C GLY A 96 -7.36 -1.14 12.04
N ILE A 97 -7.46 -0.70 13.30
CA ILE A 97 -6.67 0.43 13.81
C ILE A 97 -5.18 0.08 13.80
N ALA A 98 -4.80 -1.10 14.27
CA ALA A 98 -3.41 -1.56 14.27
C ALA A 98 -2.84 -1.67 12.86
N TYR A 99 -3.60 -2.25 11.92
CA TYR A 99 -3.24 -2.31 10.51
C TYR A 99 -2.92 -0.91 9.95
N SER A 100 -3.87 0.00 10.07
CA SER A 100 -3.74 1.37 9.54
C SER A 100 -2.56 2.12 10.17
N ALA A 101 -2.36 1.97 11.48
CA ALA A 101 -1.27 2.63 12.20
C ALA A 101 0.10 2.08 11.79
N ILE A 102 0.23 0.76 11.65
CA ILE A 102 1.48 0.10 11.26
C ILE A 102 1.79 0.43 9.80
N LEU A 103 0.80 0.30 8.90
CA LEU A 103 0.96 0.65 7.49
C LEU A 103 1.45 2.10 7.33
N LYS A 104 0.75 3.06 7.95
CA LYS A 104 1.14 4.48 7.92
C LYS A 104 2.56 4.72 8.43
N ARG A 105 2.96 4.04 9.49
CA ARG A 105 4.31 4.14 10.04
C ARG A 105 5.34 3.58 9.07
N THR A 106 5.06 2.44 8.46
CA THR A 106 5.91 1.77 7.49
C THR A 106 6.14 2.63 6.25
N ILE A 107 5.07 3.10 5.61
CA ILE A 107 5.18 3.95 4.42
C ILE A 107 5.84 5.31 4.74
N THR A 108 5.59 5.87 5.94
CA THR A 108 6.27 7.11 6.36
C THR A 108 7.78 6.89 6.52
N ARG A 109 8.18 5.70 7.01
CA ARG A 109 9.59 5.34 7.12
C ARG A 109 10.20 5.19 5.73
N MET A 110 9.61 4.43 4.83
CA MET A 110 10.08 4.29 3.45
C MET A 110 10.35 5.65 2.80
N ASN A 111 9.43 6.61 2.94
CA ASN A 111 9.57 7.95 2.38
C ASN A 111 10.66 8.83 3.00
N ARG A 112 11.16 8.47 4.17
CA ARG A 112 12.18 9.24 4.93
C ARG A 112 13.49 8.50 5.06
N SER A 113 13.52 7.28 4.57
CA SER A 113 14.71 6.42 4.57
C SER A 113 15.77 6.95 3.62
N GLY A 114 17.02 6.67 3.92
CA GLY A 114 18.12 6.78 2.96
C GLY A 114 18.23 5.56 2.04
N VAL A 115 17.40 4.53 2.26
CA VAL A 115 17.34 3.31 1.45
C VAL A 115 16.39 3.53 0.28
N VAL A 116 16.79 3.14 -0.91
CA VAL A 116 15.94 3.19 -2.12
C VAL A 116 15.01 1.99 -2.14
N TYR A 117 13.70 2.22 -2.27
CA TYR A 117 12.70 1.17 -2.40
C TYR A 117 12.26 1.02 -3.85
N LEU A 118 12.36 -0.19 -4.40
CA LEU A 118 11.95 -0.52 -5.76
C LEU A 118 10.80 -1.52 -5.73
N ALA A 119 9.75 -1.26 -6.49
CA ALA A 119 8.69 -2.22 -6.75
C ALA A 119 8.96 -2.92 -8.09
N ALA A 120 9.33 -4.19 -8.05
CA ALA A 120 9.40 -5.08 -9.20
C ALA A 120 8.04 -5.77 -9.35
N ILE A 121 7.15 -5.15 -10.12
CA ILE A 121 5.74 -5.55 -10.26
C ILE A 121 5.66 -6.71 -11.24
N ASN A 122 5.73 -7.93 -10.71
CA ASN A 122 5.70 -9.18 -11.47
C ASN A 122 4.30 -9.63 -11.86
N GLY A 123 3.25 -8.95 -11.40
CA GLY A 123 1.87 -9.35 -11.66
C GLY A 123 0.85 -8.33 -11.18
N THR A 124 -0.39 -8.80 -10.99
CA THR A 124 -1.50 -7.93 -10.58
C THR A 124 -1.25 -7.26 -9.23
N THR A 125 -1.51 -5.94 -9.19
CA THR A 125 -1.48 -5.13 -7.97
C THR A 125 -2.56 -4.06 -8.01
N LEU A 126 -3.53 -4.16 -7.10
CA LEU A 126 -4.74 -3.35 -7.09
C LEU A 126 -4.97 -2.75 -5.69
N GLY A 127 -5.65 -1.61 -5.66
CA GLY A 127 -6.04 -0.94 -4.41
C GLY A 127 -4.85 -0.78 -3.46
N GLY A 128 -4.98 -1.23 -2.21
CA GLY A 128 -3.93 -1.13 -1.19
C GLY A 128 -2.58 -1.74 -1.60
N GLY A 129 -2.58 -2.79 -2.42
CA GLY A 129 -1.34 -3.36 -2.98
C GLY A 129 -0.64 -2.38 -3.91
N PHE A 130 -1.39 -1.73 -4.78
CA PHE A 130 -0.85 -0.69 -5.65
C PHE A 130 -0.48 0.56 -4.85
N GLU A 131 -1.23 0.92 -3.81
CA GLU A 131 -0.85 2.01 -2.91
C GLU A 131 0.55 1.79 -2.31
N LEU A 132 0.87 0.55 -1.89
CA LEU A 132 2.21 0.23 -1.40
C LEU A 132 3.27 0.42 -2.50
N ALA A 133 3.02 -0.02 -3.73
CA ALA A 133 3.93 0.20 -4.85
C ALA A 133 4.15 1.69 -5.16
N LEU A 134 3.13 2.54 -4.97
CA LEU A 134 3.24 4.00 -5.12
C LEU A 134 4.18 4.63 -4.08
N PHE A 135 4.44 3.98 -2.95
CA PHE A 135 5.40 4.44 -1.95
C PHE A 135 6.84 4.01 -2.22
N CYS A 136 7.06 3.10 -3.15
CA CYS A 136 8.40 2.83 -3.65
C CYS A 136 8.91 4.00 -4.50
N ASP A 137 10.21 4.23 -4.49
CA ASP A 137 10.85 5.29 -5.27
C ASP A 137 10.73 4.99 -6.77
N LEU A 138 10.98 3.74 -7.15
CA LEU A 138 10.85 3.27 -8.52
C LEU A 138 9.86 2.09 -8.63
N ARG A 139 9.19 2.02 -9.77
CA ARG A 139 8.27 0.92 -10.15
C ARG A 139 8.68 0.41 -11.51
N ILE A 140 9.02 -0.86 -11.58
CA ILE A 140 9.36 -1.58 -12.81
C ILE A 140 8.35 -2.70 -12.93
N ALA A 141 7.63 -2.79 -14.04
CA ALA A 141 6.63 -3.82 -14.24
C ALA A 141 7.07 -4.85 -15.28
N ALA A 142 6.64 -6.09 -15.10
CA ALA A 142 6.77 -7.09 -16.12
C ALA A 142 5.94 -6.72 -17.35
N ASP A 143 6.54 -6.77 -18.55
CA ASP A 143 5.82 -6.63 -19.82
C ASP A 143 5.08 -7.95 -20.12
N ALA A 144 3.93 -8.10 -19.46
CA ALA A 144 3.12 -9.33 -19.55
C ALA A 144 1.63 -9.03 -19.49
N ASP A 145 0.85 -9.79 -20.24
CA ASP A 145 -0.59 -9.57 -20.42
C ASP A 145 -1.41 -9.76 -19.13
N HIS A 146 -0.89 -10.50 -18.13
CA HIS A 146 -1.59 -10.71 -16.86
C HIS A 146 -1.39 -9.56 -15.85
N VAL A 147 -0.47 -8.64 -16.10
CA VAL A 147 -0.22 -7.51 -15.19
C VAL A 147 -1.37 -6.52 -15.23
N ARG A 148 -1.93 -6.24 -14.05
CA ARG A 148 -2.99 -5.24 -13.85
C ARG A 148 -2.62 -4.35 -12.67
N ILE A 149 -2.67 -3.04 -12.88
CA ILE A 149 -2.22 -2.02 -11.93
C ILE A 149 -3.31 -0.97 -11.79
N GLY A 150 -3.77 -0.67 -10.58
CA GLY A 150 -4.76 0.40 -10.42
C GLY A 150 -5.34 0.57 -9.03
N LEU A 151 -5.94 1.74 -8.82
CA LEU A 151 -6.77 2.05 -7.66
C LEU A 151 -8.22 1.73 -8.00
N ILE A 152 -8.75 0.68 -7.41
CA ILE A 152 -10.08 0.13 -7.71
C ILE A 152 -11.10 0.36 -6.60
N GLU A 153 -10.76 1.14 -5.59
CA GLU A 153 -11.54 1.34 -4.37
C GLU A 153 -12.95 1.87 -4.65
N ILE A 154 -13.11 2.66 -5.71
CA ILE A 154 -14.42 3.21 -6.12
C ILE A 154 -15.44 2.11 -6.44
N LEU A 155 -15.00 0.95 -6.95
CA LEU A 155 -15.89 -0.19 -7.24
C LEU A 155 -16.56 -0.75 -5.97
N ALA A 156 -15.95 -0.49 -4.81
CA ALA A 156 -16.49 -0.82 -3.50
C ALA A 156 -17.07 0.40 -2.77
N GLY A 157 -17.23 1.55 -3.44
CA GLY A 157 -17.69 2.79 -2.82
C GLY A 157 -16.70 3.41 -1.82
N LEU A 158 -15.42 3.03 -1.92
CA LEU A 158 -14.36 3.51 -1.04
C LEU A 158 -13.46 4.54 -1.77
N VAL A 159 -12.62 5.21 -0.98
CA VAL A 159 -11.56 6.09 -1.45
C VAL A 159 -10.21 5.43 -1.14
N PRO A 160 -9.20 5.52 -2.01
CA PRO A 160 -7.84 5.04 -1.71
C PRO A 160 -7.32 5.66 -0.41
N GLY A 161 -7.21 4.83 0.65
CA GLY A 161 -6.94 5.26 2.03
C GLY A 161 -5.49 5.05 2.48
N GLY A 162 -4.73 4.22 1.78
CA GLY A 162 -3.33 3.93 2.08
C GLY A 162 -2.35 4.95 1.52
N GLY A 163 -2.82 5.98 0.80
CA GLY A 163 -2.01 7.06 0.25
C GLY A 163 -2.09 7.25 -1.26
N GLY A 164 -2.86 6.42 -1.96
CA GLY A 164 -3.09 6.52 -3.41
C GLY A 164 -3.65 7.87 -3.82
N SER A 165 -4.63 8.38 -3.05
CA SER A 165 -5.24 9.70 -3.26
C SER A 165 -4.28 10.89 -3.09
N GLN A 166 -3.11 10.70 -2.52
CA GLN A 166 -2.05 11.71 -2.40
C GLN A 166 -0.92 11.49 -3.41
N ARG A 167 -0.53 10.22 -3.61
CA ARG A 167 0.61 9.88 -4.46
C ARG A 167 0.31 9.99 -5.95
N LEU A 168 -0.83 9.46 -6.38
CA LEU A 168 -1.18 9.45 -7.78
C LEU A 168 -1.33 10.88 -8.35
N PRO A 169 -2.02 11.84 -7.67
CA PRO A 169 -2.05 13.23 -8.12
C PRO A 169 -0.70 13.92 -8.16
N ALA A 170 0.23 13.55 -7.27
CA ALA A 170 1.59 14.10 -7.29
C ALA A 170 2.41 13.62 -8.50
N MET A 171 2.04 12.46 -9.07
CA MET A 171 2.70 11.88 -10.24
C MET A 171 2.07 12.33 -11.56
N LEU A 172 0.74 12.29 -11.65
CA LEU A 172 -0.02 12.47 -12.89
C LEU A 172 -0.67 13.85 -13.02
N GLY A 173 -0.66 14.65 -11.97
CA GLY A 173 -1.53 15.80 -11.82
C GLY A 173 -2.94 15.41 -11.39
N MET A 174 -3.70 16.39 -10.89
CA MET A 174 -5.00 16.15 -10.23
C MET A 174 -6.04 15.54 -11.18
N SER A 175 -6.15 16.04 -12.41
CA SER A 175 -7.21 15.63 -13.34
C SER A 175 -7.05 14.16 -13.75
N ALA A 176 -5.86 13.75 -14.21
CA ALA A 176 -5.60 12.39 -14.65
C ALA A 176 -5.70 11.40 -13.49
N ALA A 177 -5.18 11.76 -12.30
CA ALA A 177 -5.30 10.91 -11.13
C ALA A 177 -6.74 10.73 -10.67
N LEU A 178 -7.56 11.79 -10.71
CA LEU A 178 -8.98 11.71 -10.35
C LEU A 178 -9.74 10.84 -11.34
N GLU A 179 -9.48 10.98 -12.64
CA GLU A 179 -10.04 10.13 -13.69
C GLU A 179 -9.76 8.66 -13.41
N HIS A 180 -8.50 8.27 -13.22
CA HIS A 180 -8.12 6.89 -12.89
C HIS A 180 -8.81 6.35 -11.62
N MET A 181 -8.87 7.17 -10.55
CA MET A 181 -9.51 6.74 -9.31
C MET A 181 -11.04 6.60 -9.44
N LEU A 182 -11.69 7.45 -10.24
CA LEU A 182 -13.15 7.40 -10.43
C LEU A 182 -13.58 6.33 -11.43
N GLU A 183 -12.78 6.05 -12.45
CA GLU A 183 -13.02 4.93 -13.36
C GLU A 183 -12.87 3.57 -12.66
N GLY A 184 -11.91 3.47 -11.73
CA GLY A 184 -11.60 2.22 -11.05
C GLY A 184 -11.16 1.10 -12.00
N ARG A 185 -10.76 1.44 -13.23
CA ARG A 185 -10.30 0.50 -14.24
C ARG A 185 -8.82 0.18 -14.05
N PRO A 186 -8.45 -1.09 -13.86
CA PRO A 186 -7.04 -1.47 -13.86
C PRO A 186 -6.38 -1.22 -15.21
N LEU A 187 -5.17 -0.71 -15.19
CA LEU A 187 -4.32 -0.53 -16.36
C LEU A 187 -3.49 -1.79 -16.63
N THR A 188 -3.18 -2.03 -17.89
CA THR A 188 -2.10 -2.95 -18.28
C THR A 188 -0.74 -2.36 -17.90
N ALA A 189 0.32 -3.18 -17.93
CA ALA A 189 1.67 -2.70 -17.68
C ALA A 189 2.06 -1.58 -18.65
N ARG A 190 1.66 -1.69 -19.92
CA ARG A 190 1.96 -0.71 -20.97
C ARG A 190 1.20 0.60 -20.79
N GLU A 191 -0.10 0.52 -20.52
CA GLU A 191 -0.90 1.72 -20.19
C GLU A 191 -0.34 2.44 -18.94
N ALA A 192 0.12 1.70 -17.93
CA ALA A 192 0.72 2.27 -16.73
C ALA A 192 2.09 2.93 -17.00
N LEU A 193 2.86 2.41 -17.96
CA LEU A 193 4.07 3.06 -18.46
C LEU A 193 3.74 4.36 -19.20
N ASP A 194 2.81 4.30 -20.15
CA ASP A 194 2.41 5.45 -20.97
C ASP A 194 1.82 6.57 -20.10
N ALA A 195 1.11 6.23 -19.04
CA ALA A 195 0.59 7.16 -18.05
C ALA A 195 1.68 7.72 -17.10
N GLY A 196 2.90 7.20 -17.09
CA GLY A 196 3.96 7.62 -16.17
C GLY A 196 3.84 7.05 -14.75
N ILE A 197 2.96 6.08 -14.55
CA ILE A 197 2.78 5.38 -13.26
C ILE A 197 3.94 4.42 -13.00
N VAL A 198 4.38 3.71 -14.04
CA VAL A 198 5.52 2.81 -14.03
C VAL A 198 6.68 3.48 -14.78
N HIS A 199 7.90 3.33 -14.28
CA HIS A 199 9.08 3.99 -14.84
C HIS A 199 9.63 3.27 -16.07
N ARG A 200 9.52 1.93 -16.10
CA ARG A 200 9.91 1.09 -17.24
C ARG A 200 9.24 -0.28 -17.19
N LEU A 201 9.23 -0.96 -18.32
CA LEU A 201 8.89 -2.37 -18.42
C LEU A 201 10.16 -3.20 -18.51
N ALA A 202 10.09 -4.44 -18.05
CA ALA A 202 11.13 -5.44 -18.15
C ALA A 202 10.53 -6.78 -18.56
N PRO A 203 11.29 -7.68 -19.20
CA PRO A 203 10.81 -9.03 -19.48
C PRO A 203 10.32 -9.72 -18.20
N ALA A 204 9.20 -10.45 -18.27
CA ALA A 204 8.68 -11.15 -17.11
C ALA A 204 9.68 -12.19 -16.55
N GLN A 205 10.39 -12.86 -17.46
CA GLN A 205 11.54 -13.70 -17.10
C GLN A 205 12.76 -12.80 -16.94
N GLY A 206 13.34 -12.78 -15.74
CA GLY A 206 14.49 -11.93 -15.43
C GLY A 206 14.15 -10.54 -14.89
N LEU A 207 12.87 -10.27 -14.53
CA LEU A 207 12.47 -8.99 -13.93
C LEU A 207 13.38 -8.57 -12.77
N LEU A 208 13.79 -9.51 -11.92
CA LEU A 208 14.67 -9.22 -10.79
C LEU A 208 16.12 -8.91 -11.23
N ASP A 209 16.60 -9.52 -12.30
CA ASP A 209 17.93 -9.24 -12.85
C ASP A 209 17.99 -7.83 -13.44
N ASP A 210 16.88 -7.36 -14.03
CA ASP A 210 16.74 -6.01 -14.58
C ASP A 210 16.62 -4.91 -13.52
N VAL A 211 16.36 -5.28 -12.28
CA VAL A 211 16.15 -4.34 -11.15
C VAL A 211 17.41 -4.19 -10.31
N GLN A 212 18.37 -5.09 -10.45
CA GLN A 212 19.68 -5.03 -9.78
C GLN A 212 20.61 -4.05 -10.50
#